data_a7459afb2422351c9623569c5bb0ce30
#
_entry.id   a7459afb2422351c9623569c5bb0ce30
#
_cell.length_a   1.000
_cell.length_b   1.000
_cell.length_c   1.000
_cell.angle_alpha   90.00
_cell.angle_beta   90.00
_cell.angle_gamma   90.00
#
_symmetry.space_group_name_H-M   'P 1'
#
loop_
_entity.id
_entity.type
_entity.pdbx_description
1 polymer ?
#
loop_
_entity_poly.entity_id
_entity_poly.type
_entity_poly.pdbx_seq_one_letter_code
_entity_poly.pdbx_strand_id
1 'polypeptide(L)'
;AEKIYNSIQEQISKATLITLMSASNMFGGGIGILSIKKIMKAYPDIVMSDDSEETKIANIKKLNGFESKTAKAFVKHIPAFIDFIDEIGLKKKLKENPLKSNKVIDESHILFGKKIVMTGFRDKELQARIESSGGKLSSKTTKSTFVVLTKDLDKSTGSMKIAEEFNIPIMTPEIFTKKYL
;
A
#
# COMPACT_ATOMS: atom_id res chain seq x y z
N ALA A 1 16.11 -17.68 -17.39
CA ALA A 1 16.69 -17.36 -16.08
C ALA A 1 16.89 -15.84 -15.89
N GLU A 2 17.52 -15.14 -16.83
CA GLU A 2 17.88 -13.72 -16.75
C GLU A 2 16.66 -12.77 -16.61
N LYS A 3 15.59 -13.01 -17.37
CA LYS A 3 14.34 -12.22 -17.26
C LYS A 3 13.70 -12.32 -15.89
N ILE A 4 13.74 -13.51 -15.26
CA ILE A 4 13.20 -13.72 -13.90
C ILE A 4 14.06 -12.99 -12.89
N TYR A 5 15.38 -13.12 -13.00
CA TYR A 5 16.32 -12.42 -12.12
C TYR A 5 16.13 -10.90 -12.17
N ASN A 6 16.09 -10.32 -13.37
CA ASN A 6 15.89 -8.89 -13.56
C ASN A 6 14.53 -8.43 -13.02
N SER A 7 13.47 -9.21 -13.22
CA SER A 7 12.15 -8.91 -12.65
C SER A 7 12.15 -8.93 -11.12
N ILE A 8 12.84 -9.89 -10.50
CA ILE A 8 12.98 -9.95 -9.04
C ILE A 8 13.76 -8.75 -8.51
N GLN A 9 14.89 -8.40 -9.13
CA GLN A 9 15.69 -7.24 -8.75
C GLN A 9 14.89 -5.94 -8.88
N GLU A 10 14.12 -5.79 -9.94
CA GLU A 10 13.24 -4.64 -10.13
C GLU A 10 12.16 -4.56 -9.04
N GLN A 11 11.53 -5.67 -8.67
CA GLN A 11 10.53 -5.69 -7.59
C GLN A 11 11.17 -5.37 -6.22
N ILE A 12 12.34 -5.88 -5.94
CA ILE A 12 13.07 -5.59 -4.70
C ILE A 12 13.45 -4.11 -4.63
N SER A 13 13.94 -3.53 -5.73
CA SER A 13 14.31 -2.10 -5.79
C SER A 13 13.12 -1.18 -5.57
N LYS A 14 11.94 -1.58 -6.03
CA LYS A 14 10.66 -0.84 -5.86
C LYS A 14 9.99 -1.10 -4.51
N ALA A 15 10.39 -2.13 -3.77
CA ALA A 15 9.79 -2.46 -2.49
C ALA A 15 10.01 -1.37 -1.45
N THR A 16 8.96 -1.08 -0.67
CA THR A 16 9.07 -0.20 0.50
C THR A 16 9.74 -0.90 1.66
N LEU A 17 10.28 -0.16 2.63
CA LEU A 17 10.83 -0.73 3.86
C LEU A 17 9.81 -1.65 4.55
N ILE A 18 8.54 -1.23 4.65
CA ILE A 18 7.45 -2.05 5.23
C ILE A 18 7.27 -3.37 4.48
N THR A 19 7.36 -3.34 3.15
CA THR A 19 7.26 -4.55 2.32
C THR A 19 8.42 -5.49 2.59
N LEU A 20 9.64 -4.96 2.67
CA LEU A 20 10.85 -5.74 2.99
C LEU A 20 10.78 -6.33 4.41
N MET A 21 10.34 -5.55 5.40
CA MET A 21 10.13 -6.03 6.77
C MET A 21 9.13 -7.19 6.81
N SER A 22 8.04 -7.09 6.08
CA SER A 22 7.02 -8.15 6.04
C SER A 22 7.50 -9.37 5.27
N ALA A 23 8.16 -9.19 4.13
CA ALA A 23 8.62 -10.27 3.27
C ALA A 23 9.80 -11.06 3.89
N SER A 24 10.65 -10.40 4.69
CA SER A 24 11.76 -11.07 5.40
C SER A 24 11.30 -12.09 6.44
N ASN A 25 10.06 -11.97 6.92
CA ASN A 25 9.48 -12.79 8.00
C ASN A 25 10.33 -12.80 9.29
N MET A 26 11.23 -11.84 9.48
CA MET A 26 12.18 -11.80 10.61
C MET A 26 11.53 -11.36 11.91
N PHE A 27 10.43 -10.62 11.87
CA PHE A 27 9.78 -10.05 13.06
C PHE A 27 8.93 -11.05 13.86
N GLY A 28 8.89 -12.32 13.42
CA GLY A 28 8.27 -13.43 14.13
C GLY A 28 6.79 -13.65 13.81
N GLY A 29 6.29 -14.82 14.23
CA GLY A 29 4.91 -15.21 13.98
C GLY A 29 3.91 -14.25 14.63
N GLY A 30 2.94 -13.79 13.84
CA GLY A 30 1.89 -12.87 14.28
C GLY A 30 2.16 -11.39 14.01
N ILE A 31 3.35 -11.01 13.53
CA ILE A 31 3.66 -9.64 13.12
C ILE A 31 3.63 -9.54 11.59
N GLY A 32 2.44 -9.47 11.03
CA GLY A 32 2.24 -9.30 9.58
C GLY A 32 2.30 -7.84 9.13
N ILE A 33 2.15 -7.65 7.82
CA ILE A 33 2.25 -6.34 7.16
C ILE A 33 1.34 -5.26 7.78
N LEU A 34 0.15 -5.63 8.28
CA LEU A 34 -0.77 -4.67 8.90
C LEU A 34 -0.23 -4.17 10.25
N SER A 35 0.37 -5.05 11.05
CA SER A 35 1.01 -4.69 12.31
C SER A 35 2.22 -3.79 12.06
N ILE A 36 3.09 -4.16 11.12
CA ILE A 36 4.24 -3.37 10.72
C ILE A 36 3.80 -1.97 10.24
N LYS A 37 2.78 -1.90 9.38
CA LYS A 37 2.21 -0.61 8.92
C LYS A 37 1.72 0.27 10.07
N LYS A 38 1.04 -0.31 11.08
CA LYS A 38 0.56 0.45 12.24
C LYS A 38 1.72 1.02 13.04
N ILE A 39 2.76 0.22 13.32
CA ILE A 39 3.95 0.66 14.04
C ILE A 39 4.67 1.76 13.27
N MET A 40 4.98 1.52 11.99
CA MET A 40 5.74 2.46 11.15
C MET A 40 4.96 3.75 10.86
N LYS A 41 3.62 3.72 10.90
CA LYS A 41 2.79 4.93 10.78
C LYS A 41 2.87 5.79 12.03
N ALA A 42 2.87 5.17 13.22
CA ALA A 42 2.94 5.89 14.48
C ALA A 42 4.38 6.35 14.80
N TYR A 43 5.36 5.54 14.44
CA TYR A 43 6.78 5.73 14.75
C TYR A 43 7.62 5.42 13.50
N PRO A 44 7.68 6.35 12.51
CA PRO A 44 8.36 6.10 11.22
C PRO A 44 9.84 5.76 11.36
N ASP A 45 10.50 6.34 12.34
CA ASP A 45 11.94 6.20 12.57
C ASP A 45 12.31 5.12 13.59
N ILE A 46 11.35 4.34 14.10
CA ILE A 46 11.56 3.39 15.20
C ILE A 46 12.66 2.35 14.90
N VAL A 47 12.86 2.01 13.63
CA VAL A 47 13.91 1.07 13.21
C VAL A 47 15.29 1.68 13.35
N MET A 48 15.42 2.99 13.07
CA MET A 48 16.70 3.70 13.04
C MET A 48 16.90 4.66 14.21
N SER A 49 15.89 4.82 15.11
CA SER A 49 16.04 5.71 16.27
C SER A 49 17.03 5.16 17.28
N ASP A 50 17.74 6.06 17.96
CA ASP A 50 18.67 5.76 19.05
C ASP A 50 17.95 5.51 20.39
N ASP A 51 16.61 5.45 20.38
CA ASP A 51 15.83 5.16 21.58
C ASP A 51 16.18 3.79 22.13
N SER A 52 16.16 3.66 23.47
CA SER A 52 16.34 2.38 24.13
C SER A 52 15.26 1.36 23.75
N GLU A 53 15.58 0.08 23.84
CA GLU A 53 14.61 -1.00 23.58
C GLU A 53 13.35 -0.84 24.42
N GLU A 54 13.50 -0.46 25.71
CA GLU A 54 12.38 -0.24 26.62
C GLU A 54 11.47 0.89 26.12
N THR A 55 12.05 1.98 25.63
CA THR A 55 11.30 3.12 25.08
C THR A 55 10.55 2.70 23.81
N LYS A 56 11.21 1.99 22.90
CA LYS A 56 10.57 1.45 21.69
C LYS A 56 9.42 0.51 22.03
N ILE A 57 9.62 -0.41 22.97
CA ILE A 57 8.58 -1.33 23.46
C ILE A 57 7.42 -0.56 24.07
N ALA A 58 7.68 0.41 24.94
CA ALA A 58 6.65 1.23 25.58
C ALA A 58 5.82 2.00 24.54
N ASN A 59 6.45 2.53 23.52
CA ASN A 59 5.79 3.24 22.42
C ASN A 59 4.87 2.31 21.62
N ILE A 60 5.34 1.12 21.23
CA ILE A 60 4.52 0.15 20.49
C ILE A 60 3.32 -0.30 21.33
N LYS A 61 3.46 -0.50 22.64
CA LYS A 61 2.36 -0.89 23.53
C LYS A 61 1.24 0.14 23.62
N LYS A 62 1.50 1.42 23.33
CA LYS A 62 0.46 2.45 23.26
C LYS A 62 -0.49 2.27 22.07
N LEU A 63 -0.08 1.47 21.07
CA LEU A 63 -0.89 1.23 19.89
C LEU A 63 -1.93 0.15 20.17
N ASN A 64 -3.18 0.41 19.79
CA ASN A 64 -4.26 -0.55 19.96
C ASN A 64 -3.96 -1.87 19.21
N GLY A 65 -4.06 -2.98 19.93
CA GLY A 65 -3.80 -4.33 19.42
C GLY A 65 -2.35 -4.79 19.56
N PHE A 66 -1.50 -4.06 20.30
CA PHE A 66 -0.13 -4.47 20.62
C PHE A 66 0.06 -4.74 22.11
N GLU A 67 0.29 -6.01 22.41
CA GLU A 67 0.65 -6.46 23.74
C GLU A 67 2.16 -6.48 23.96
N SER A 68 2.58 -6.62 25.21
CA SER A 68 4.00 -6.65 25.60
C SER A 68 4.82 -7.69 24.82
N LYS A 69 4.25 -8.87 24.56
CA LYS A 69 4.93 -9.95 23.82
C LYS A 69 5.23 -9.55 22.38
N THR A 70 4.24 -8.98 21.70
CA THR A 70 4.36 -8.52 20.29
C THR A 70 5.33 -7.34 20.17
N ALA A 71 5.24 -6.38 21.10
CA ALA A 71 6.14 -5.23 21.12
C ALA A 71 7.60 -5.65 21.36
N LYS A 72 7.85 -6.53 22.34
CA LYS A 72 9.19 -7.07 22.59
C LYS A 72 9.73 -7.86 21.39
N ALA A 73 8.90 -8.71 20.78
CA ALA A 73 9.31 -9.47 19.61
C ALA A 73 9.71 -8.55 18.45
N PHE A 74 8.93 -7.52 18.17
CA PHE A 74 9.24 -6.56 17.12
C PHE A 74 10.60 -5.88 17.37
N VAL A 75 10.81 -5.29 18.55
CA VAL A 75 12.01 -4.52 18.89
C VAL A 75 13.25 -5.42 18.89
N LYS A 76 13.16 -6.63 19.46
CA LYS A 76 14.25 -7.60 19.49
C LYS A 76 14.82 -7.94 18.11
N HIS A 77 13.99 -7.93 17.08
CA HIS A 77 14.41 -8.31 15.73
C HIS A 77 14.86 -7.12 14.85
N ILE A 78 14.78 -5.89 15.35
CA ILE A 78 15.26 -4.70 14.61
C ILE A 78 16.74 -4.83 14.23
N PRO A 79 17.68 -5.15 15.16
CA PRO A 79 19.11 -5.24 14.79
C PRO A 79 19.37 -6.26 13.69
N ALA A 80 18.83 -7.48 13.84
CA ALA A 80 18.99 -8.53 12.84
C ALA A 80 18.40 -8.13 11.46
N PHE A 81 17.29 -7.41 11.45
CA PHE A 81 16.72 -6.88 10.20
C PHE A 81 17.59 -5.81 9.56
N ILE A 82 18.20 -4.92 10.35
CA ILE A 82 19.14 -3.90 9.83
C ILE A 82 20.35 -4.58 9.18
N ASP A 83 20.94 -5.58 9.86
CA ASP A 83 22.07 -6.36 9.35
C ASP A 83 21.70 -7.06 8.03
N PHE A 84 20.54 -7.70 7.98
CA PHE A 84 20.02 -8.32 6.76
C PHE A 84 19.86 -7.33 5.60
N ILE A 85 19.30 -6.15 5.86
CA ILE A 85 19.11 -5.10 4.83
C ILE A 85 20.45 -4.56 4.34
N ASP A 86 21.46 -4.47 5.21
CA ASP A 86 22.83 -4.07 4.84
C ASP A 86 23.51 -5.13 3.99
N GLU A 87 23.41 -6.39 4.40
CA GLU A 87 23.98 -7.55 3.70
C GLU A 87 23.46 -7.69 2.25
N ILE A 88 22.17 -7.45 2.04
CA ILE A 88 21.56 -7.48 0.69
C ILE A 88 21.74 -6.18 -0.11
N GLY A 89 22.51 -5.21 0.40
CA GLY A 89 22.84 -3.97 -0.28
C GLY A 89 21.70 -2.93 -0.34
N LEU A 90 20.68 -3.06 0.51
CA LEU A 90 19.49 -2.20 0.53
C LEU A 90 19.50 -1.17 1.66
N LYS A 91 20.64 -0.87 2.26
CA LYS A 91 20.81 0.08 3.39
C LYS A 91 20.13 1.44 3.16
N LYS A 92 20.06 1.91 1.90
CA LYS A 92 19.36 3.15 1.54
C LYS A 92 17.87 3.11 1.90
N LYS A 93 17.26 1.92 1.87
CA LYS A 93 15.85 1.73 2.22
C LYS A 93 15.52 2.04 3.69
N LEU A 94 16.49 1.90 4.60
CA LEU A 94 16.33 2.24 6.01
C LEU A 94 16.12 3.75 6.24
N LYS A 95 16.63 4.59 5.33
CA LYS A 95 16.50 6.05 5.38
C LYS A 95 15.31 6.58 4.57
N GLU A 96 14.66 5.74 3.79
CA GLU A 96 13.47 6.12 3.05
C GLU A 96 12.27 6.25 3.99
N ASN A 97 11.36 7.21 3.71
CA ASN A 97 10.12 7.29 4.48
C ASN A 97 9.33 5.98 4.29
N PRO A 98 9.12 5.19 5.35
CA PRO A 98 8.53 3.86 5.25
C PRO A 98 7.09 3.88 4.73
N LEU A 99 6.42 5.02 4.80
CA LEU A 99 5.02 5.21 4.37
C LEU A 99 4.91 5.72 2.93
N LYS A 100 6.00 6.27 2.38
CA LYS A 100 6.04 6.59 0.96
C LYS A 100 6.29 5.30 0.19
N SER A 101 5.24 4.78 -0.44
CA SER A 101 5.49 3.84 -1.54
C SER A 101 6.41 4.55 -2.53
N ASN A 102 7.46 3.87 -3.02
CA ASN A 102 8.31 4.35 -4.13
C ASN A 102 7.58 4.35 -5.49
N LYS A 103 6.26 4.30 -5.47
CA LYS A 103 5.47 4.75 -6.60
C LYS A 103 5.62 6.27 -6.60
N VAL A 104 6.45 6.78 -7.48
CA VAL A 104 6.35 8.16 -7.93
C VAL A 104 4.96 8.27 -8.53
N ILE A 105 4.00 8.64 -7.66
CA ILE A 105 2.66 8.97 -8.13
C ILE A 105 2.85 10.32 -8.79
N ASP A 106 2.71 10.33 -10.09
CA ASP A 106 2.69 11.57 -10.85
C ASP A 106 1.47 12.38 -10.41
N GLU A 107 1.70 13.39 -9.59
CA GLU A 107 0.63 14.27 -9.09
C GLU A 107 -0.02 15.09 -10.22
N SER A 108 0.63 15.18 -11.38
CA SER A 108 0.08 15.80 -12.58
C SER A 108 -0.87 14.87 -13.34
N HIS A 109 -0.89 13.57 -13.01
CA HIS A 109 -1.74 12.60 -13.68
C HIS A 109 -3.22 12.89 -13.42
N ILE A 110 -4.03 12.82 -14.48
CA ILE A 110 -5.47 13.15 -14.43
C ILE A 110 -6.26 12.37 -13.37
N LEU A 111 -5.80 11.19 -13.00
CA LEU A 111 -6.42 10.35 -11.98
C LEU A 111 -5.94 10.66 -10.55
N PHE A 112 -4.95 11.54 -10.37
CA PHE A 112 -4.43 11.84 -9.04
C PHE A 112 -5.54 12.34 -8.10
N GLY A 113 -5.71 11.65 -6.97
CA GLY A 113 -6.73 11.97 -5.98
C GLY A 113 -8.18 11.64 -6.38
N LYS A 114 -8.45 11.23 -7.62
CA LYS A 114 -9.80 10.93 -8.12
C LYS A 114 -10.32 9.63 -7.51
N LYS A 115 -11.61 9.63 -7.14
CA LYS A 115 -12.31 8.44 -6.64
C LYS A 115 -12.92 7.66 -7.79
N ILE A 116 -12.57 6.38 -7.90
CA ILE A 116 -13.10 5.45 -8.89
C ILE A 116 -13.86 4.33 -8.16
N VAL A 117 -15.02 4.00 -8.63
CA VAL A 117 -15.83 2.88 -8.11
C VAL A 117 -15.89 1.78 -9.16
N MET A 118 -15.61 0.54 -8.78
CA MET A 118 -15.79 -0.64 -9.62
C MET A 118 -17.01 -1.40 -9.11
N THR A 119 -18.00 -1.63 -9.96
CA THR A 119 -19.24 -2.31 -9.58
C THR A 119 -19.51 -3.56 -10.45
N GLY A 120 -19.97 -4.65 -9.80
CA GLY A 120 -20.28 -5.90 -10.48
C GLY A 120 -19.09 -6.76 -10.90
N PHE A 121 -17.86 -6.32 -10.67
CA PHE A 121 -16.64 -7.07 -10.97
C PHE A 121 -15.47 -6.70 -10.06
N ARG A 122 -14.42 -7.52 -10.10
CA ARG A 122 -13.13 -7.24 -9.47
C ARG A 122 -12.02 -7.50 -10.49
N ASP A 123 -11.09 -6.57 -10.59
CA ASP A 123 -9.93 -6.66 -11.47
C ASP A 123 -8.71 -6.08 -10.73
N LYS A 124 -7.85 -6.99 -10.27
CA LYS A 124 -6.67 -6.61 -9.46
C LYS A 124 -5.62 -5.85 -10.27
N GLU A 125 -5.51 -6.16 -11.57
CA GLU A 125 -4.55 -5.50 -12.45
C GLU A 125 -4.98 -4.06 -12.73
N LEU A 126 -6.23 -3.86 -13.12
CA LEU A 126 -6.80 -2.53 -13.31
C LEU A 126 -6.74 -1.70 -12.02
N GLN A 127 -7.06 -2.32 -10.86
CA GLN A 127 -6.91 -1.68 -9.56
C GLN A 127 -5.48 -1.18 -9.33
N ALA A 128 -4.48 -2.04 -9.55
CA ALA A 128 -3.08 -1.68 -9.36
C ALA A 128 -2.64 -0.54 -10.29
N ARG A 129 -3.15 -0.51 -11.55
CA ARG A 129 -2.88 0.56 -12.51
C ARG A 129 -3.53 1.89 -12.07
N ILE A 130 -4.79 1.87 -11.63
CA ILE A 130 -5.49 3.05 -11.10
C ILE A 130 -4.72 3.62 -9.90
N GLU A 131 -4.36 2.78 -8.94
CA GLU A 131 -3.63 3.19 -7.73
C GLU A 131 -2.23 3.72 -8.06
N SER A 132 -1.54 3.13 -9.06
CA SER A 132 -0.23 3.63 -9.51
C SER A 132 -0.30 4.99 -10.19
N SER A 133 -1.42 5.32 -10.79
CA SER A 133 -1.70 6.63 -11.38
C SER A 133 -2.28 7.63 -10.35
N GLY A 134 -2.24 7.32 -9.06
CA GLY A 134 -2.73 8.20 -7.99
C GLY A 134 -4.24 8.19 -7.78
N GLY A 135 -4.98 7.36 -8.49
CA GLY A 135 -6.42 7.17 -8.29
C GLY A 135 -6.73 6.42 -6.99
N LYS A 136 -7.91 6.65 -6.44
CA LYS A 136 -8.38 6.00 -5.21
C LYS A 136 -9.60 5.15 -5.50
N LEU A 137 -9.53 3.86 -5.18
CA LEU A 137 -10.70 2.99 -5.27
C LEU A 137 -11.62 3.18 -4.07
N SER A 138 -12.92 3.17 -4.34
CA SER A 138 -13.96 3.28 -3.33
C SER A 138 -15.02 2.21 -3.56
N SER A 139 -15.57 1.67 -2.49
CA SER A 139 -16.69 0.72 -2.53
C SER A 139 -18.05 1.41 -2.62
N LYS A 140 -18.10 2.73 -2.41
CA LYS A 140 -19.35 3.51 -2.41
C LYS A 140 -19.28 4.66 -3.41
N THR A 141 -20.33 4.80 -4.22
CA THR A 141 -20.52 5.94 -5.10
C THR A 141 -21.05 7.13 -4.29
N THR A 142 -20.45 8.28 -4.48
CA THR A 142 -20.81 9.55 -3.81
C THR A 142 -20.68 10.70 -4.82
N LYS A 143 -21.17 11.89 -4.49
CA LYS A 143 -20.99 13.11 -5.33
C LYS A 143 -19.53 13.39 -5.73
N SER A 144 -18.57 12.95 -4.90
CA SER A 144 -17.14 13.12 -5.18
C SER A 144 -16.53 11.97 -6.01
N THR A 145 -17.33 11.02 -6.49
CA THR A 145 -16.87 9.95 -7.38
C THR A 145 -16.59 10.53 -8.76
N PHE A 146 -15.42 10.19 -9.30
CA PHE A 146 -14.99 10.66 -10.62
C PHE A 146 -15.61 9.83 -11.74
N VAL A 147 -15.68 8.50 -11.55
CA VAL A 147 -16.21 7.54 -12.53
C VAL A 147 -16.65 6.26 -11.85
N VAL A 148 -17.68 5.63 -12.39
CA VAL A 148 -18.11 4.27 -12.04
C VAL A 148 -17.77 3.33 -13.19
N LEU A 149 -17.07 2.23 -12.89
CA LEU A 149 -16.68 1.21 -13.86
C LEU A 149 -17.56 -0.01 -13.69
N THR A 150 -18.09 -0.51 -14.81
CA THR A 150 -18.84 -1.75 -14.91
C THR A 150 -18.45 -2.51 -16.17
N LYS A 151 -18.53 -3.86 -16.16
CA LYS A 151 -18.35 -4.66 -17.37
C LYS A 151 -19.62 -4.75 -18.21
N ASP A 152 -20.76 -4.45 -17.61
CA ASP A 152 -22.08 -4.58 -18.23
C ASP A 152 -22.86 -3.27 -18.02
N LEU A 153 -23.03 -2.50 -19.08
CA LEU A 153 -23.72 -1.22 -19.06
C LEU A 153 -25.27 -1.40 -19.02
N ASP A 154 -25.77 -2.56 -19.43
CA ASP A 154 -27.20 -2.84 -19.47
C ASP A 154 -27.72 -3.28 -18.09
N LYS A 155 -26.82 -3.74 -17.20
CA LYS A 155 -27.15 -4.22 -15.86
C LYS A 155 -27.08 -3.08 -14.85
N SER A 156 -28.24 -2.54 -14.47
CA SER A 156 -28.32 -1.51 -13.44
C SER A 156 -27.89 -2.01 -12.06
N THR A 157 -26.90 -1.36 -11.44
CA THR A 157 -26.48 -1.61 -10.06
C THR A 157 -26.77 -0.39 -9.17
N GLY A 158 -26.79 -0.58 -7.85
CA GLY A 158 -26.99 0.54 -6.92
C GLY A 158 -25.97 1.67 -7.12
N SER A 159 -24.70 1.31 -7.43
CA SER A 159 -23.66 2.29 -7.73
C SER A 159 -23.92 3.07 -9.02
N MET A 160 -24.50 2.43 -10.02
CA MET A 160 -24.84 3.09 -11.31
C MET A 160 -26.02 4.03 -11.14
N LYS A 161 -27.07 3.64 -10.40
CA LYS A 161 -28.21 4.53 -10.11
C LYS A 161 -27.77 5.83 -9.43
N ILE A 162 -26.87 5.72 -8.44
CA ILE A 162 -26.32 6.90 -7.77
C ILE A 162 -25.44 7.72 -8.72
N ALA A 163 -24.70 7.06 -9.62
CA ALA A 163 -23.89 7.75 -10.62
C ALA A 163 -24.76 8.54 -11.60
N GLU A 164 -25.88 8.00 -12.06
CA GLU A 164 -26.87 8.67 -12.90
C GLU A 164 -27.48 9.88 -12.19
N GLU A 165 -27.87 9.72 -10.91
CA GLU A 165 -28.42 10.81 -10.09
C GLU A 165 -27.48 12.00 -9.99
N PHE A 166 -26.16 11.74 -9.88
CA PHE A 166 -25.15 12.79 -9.74
C PHE A 166 -24.43 13.13 -11.05
N ASN A 167 -24.91 12.66 -12.20
CA ASN A 167 -24.27 12.85 -13.51
C ASN A 167 -22.80 12.43 -13.54
N ILE A 168 -22.46 11.33 -12.83
CA ILE A 168 -21.13 10.75 -12.81
C ILE A 168 -20.97 9.83 -14.02
N PRO A 169 -19.88 9.94 -14.80
CA PRO A 169 -19.65 9.04 -15.93
C PRO A 169 -19.63 7.56 -15.52
N ILE A 170 -20.33 6.73 -16.31
CA ILE A 170 -20.29 5.28 -16.21
C ILE A 170 -19.62 4.76 -17.47
N MET A 171 -18.64 3.87 -17.34
CA MET A 171 -17.91 3.33 -18.50
C MET A 171 -17.37 1.93 -18.26
N THR A 172 -16.99 1.23 -19.32
CA THR A 172 -16.34 -0.07 -19.20
C THR A 172 -14.85 0.07 -18.85
N PRO A 173 -14.22 -0.98 -18.29
CA PRO A 173 -12.79 -1.00 -18.03
C PRO A 173 -11.94 -0.66 -19.25
N GLU A 174 -12.33 -1.13 -20.43
CA GLU A 174 -11.63 -0.91 -21.69
C GLU A 174 -11.63 0.57 -22.08
N ILE A 175 -12.82 1.20 -22.03
CA ILE A 175 -12.97 2.64 -22.34
C ILE A 175 -12.18 3.47 -21.34
N PHE A 176 -12.26 3.11 -20.05
CA PHE A 176 -11.52 3.80 -18.99
C PHE A 176 -10.01 3.70 -19.19
N THR A 177 -9.52 2.48 -19.47
CA THR A 177 -8.09 2.23 -19.72
C THR A 177 -7.58 3.04 -20.90
N LYS A 178 -8.29 3.02 -22.02
CA LYS A 178 -7.90 3.78 -23.23
C LYS A 178 -7.88 5.30 -22.99
N LYS A 179 -8.74 5.80 -22.10
CA LYS A 179 -8.93 7.25 -21.89
C LYS A 179 -8.02 7.81 -20.81
N TYR A 180 -7.67 7.02 -19.79
CA TYR A 180 -7.06 7.54 -18.57
C TYR A 180 -5.80 6.78 -18.10
N LEU A 181 -5.49 5.62 -18.69
CA LEU A 181 -4.34 4.78 -18.37
C LEU A 181 -3.49 4.42 -19.60
#